data_c8ae249e8fecb139221f518458d2760f
#
_entry.id   c8ae249e8fecb139221f518458d2760f
#
_cell.length_a   1.000
_cell.length_b   1.000
_cell.length_c   1.000
_cell.angle_alpha   90.00
_cell.angle_beta   90.00
_cell.angle_gamma   90.00
#
_symmetry.space_group_name_H-M   'P 1'
#
loop_
_entity.id
_entity.type
_entity.pdbx_description
1 polymer ?
#
loop_
_entity_poly.entity_id
_entity_poly.type
_entity_poly.pdbx_seq_one_letter_code
_entity_poly.pdbx_strand_id
1 'polypeptide(L)'
;MMTPGTESVMRTQFSGDWRRERRRLLDEESRISFDAFAHAAARLVEESKVLRGSVADLYPFVILDEFQDTDDDQWRLVDALAAATNCVFLADPDQRIYTFREGVRSERLDVLRGKITLKETDLQTDNHRSKLSDVLRYGDAVVRATAPTPACRDVSVASYRPFENMFNSSVSFYVATLLGELRRRGITEPTVAVLAPSNDLVADISDALSAPRNFSGKAYGPVVHEIAWDAELSAAAALCVASLLEQRSDFCAATRKASLSQAASYWLQKKDWCEQRPRDGAISSGKRAATLQSACVQIDTGKAIRASAAGLLAGHAPPLTGDPVVDWAACRALLAVHKDLQELASQSRMVGVASAVDPIALALGRVWAASGDYAGAVRIVSGILDQQRLIGADKPPRGCVVMTLHKSKGKNSTAL
;
A
#
# COMPACT_ATOMS: atom_id res chain seq x y z
N MET A 1 -5.81 27.31 22.87
CA MET A 1 -6.44 27.60 21.57
C MET A 1 -5.44 28.41 20.77
N MET A 2 -4.86 27.83 19.71
CA MET A 2 -4.04 28.61 18.76
C MET A 2 -4.97 29.36 17.81
N THR A 3 -4.66 30.60 17.52
CA THR A 3 -5.45 31.42 16.58
C THR A 3 -5.25 30.91 15.14
N PRO A 4 -6.25 30.99 14.26
CA PRO A 4 -6.15 30.52 12.87
C PRO A 4 -4.95 31.05 12.07
N GLY A 5 -4.43 32.23 12.44
CA GLY A 5 -3.24 32.82 11.83
C GLY A 5 -1.92 32.11 12.17
N THR A 6 -1.80 31.53 13.35
CA THR A 6 -0.56 30.86 13.80
C THR A 6 -0.39 29.51 13.08
N GLU A 7 -1.48 28.83 12.76
CA GLU A 7 -1.47 27.55 12.05
C GLU A 7 -1.09 27.72 10.57
N SER A 8 -1.56 28.78 9.94
CA SER A 8 -1.19 29.15 8.57
C SER A 8 0.30 29.51 8.46
N VAL A 9 0.84 30.28 9.42
CA VAL A 9 2.26 30.67 9.44
C VAL A 9 3.16 29.45 9.65
N MET A 10 2.80 28.53 10.55
CA MET A 10 3.56 27.28 10.75
C MET A 10 3.54 26.35 9.51
N ARG A 11 2.40 26.22 8.83
CA ARG A 11 2.32 25.47 7.56
C ARG A 11 3.22 26.06 6.48
N THR A 12 3.22 27.39 6.35
CA THR A 12 4.06 28.10 5.36
C THR A 12 5.55 27.97 5.69
N GLN A 13 5.91 28.01 6.96
CA GLN A 13 7.30 27.90 7.44
C GLN A 13 7.82 26.45 7.25
N PHE A 14 7.02 25.44 7.62
CA PHE A 14 7.37 24.04 7.44
C PHE A 14 7.51 23.65 5.96
N SER A 15 6.59 24.12 5.10
CA SER A 15 6.69 23.87 3.65
C SER A 15 7.89 24.59 3.01
N GLY A 16 8.31 25.73 3.59
CA GLY A 16 9.53 26.44 3.22
C GLY A 16 10.81 25.69 3.60
N ASP A 17 10.84 25.15 4.81
CA ASP A 17 11.98 24.37 5.32
C ASP A 17 12.14 23.05 4.55
N TRP A 18 11.04 22.37 4.27
CA TRP A 18 11.02 21.14 3.47
C TRP A 18 11.51 21.39 2.03
N ARG A 19 11.06 22.49 1.39
CA ARG A 19 11.54 22.85 0.05
C ARG A 19 13.02 23.19 0.03
N ARG A 20 13.54 23.86 1.07
CA ARG A 20 14.97 24.14 1.22
C ARG A 20 15.79 22.86 1.39
N GLU A 21 15.33 21.94 2.23
CA GLU A 21 16.02 20.67 2.45
C GLU A 21 16.02 19.79 1.18
N ARG A 22 14.89 19.71 0.45
CA ARG A 22 14.84 19.01 -0.83
C ARG A 22 15.82 19.60 -1.85
N ARG A 23 15.94 20.93 -1.90
CA ARG A 23 16.90 21.61 -2.78
C ARG A 23 18.33 21.32 -2.33
N ARG A 24 18.62 21.39 -1.04
CA ARG A 24 19.94 21.04 -0.50
C ARG A 24 20.33 19.60 -0.85
N LEU A 25 19.45 18.64 -0.65
CA LEU A 25 19.68 17.23 -1.00
C LEU A 25 19.98 17.05 -2.48
N LEU A 26 19.28 17.79 -3.35
CA LEU A 26 19.54 17.74 -4.79
C LEU A 26 20.88 18.37 -5.15
N ASP A 27 21.14 19.57 -4.66
CA ASP A 27 22.30 20.39 -5.07
C ASP A 27 23.61 19.88 -4.44
N GLU A 28 23.59 19.38 -3.19
CA GLU A 28 24.78 18.96 -2.45
C GLU A 28 25.01 17.44 -2.49
N GLU A 29 23.94 16.65 -2.52
CA GLU A 29 24.03 15.18 -2.42
C GLU A 29 23.54 14.45 -3.69
N SER A 30 23.11 15.19 -4.73
CA SER A 30 22.50 14.63 -5.97
C SER A 30 21.35 13.67 -5.67
N ARG A 31 20.61 13.90 -4.60
CA ARG A 31 19.46 13.10 -4.17
C ARG A 31 18.17 13.83 -4.45
N ILE A 32 17.26 13.18 -5.13
CA ILE A 32 15.93 13.71 -5.42
C ILE A 32 14.84 12.77 -4.85
N SER A 33 13.80 13.33 -4.25
CA SER A 33 12.65 12.54 -3.85
C SER A 33 11.86 12.11 -5.08
N PHE A 34 11.28 10.94 -5.04
CA PHE A 34 10.48 10.38 -6.15
C PHE A 34 9.39 11.35 -6.63
N ASP A 35 8.69 12.01 -5.69
CA ASP A 35 7.63 12.98 -6.01
C ASP A 35 8.11 14.24 -6.74
N ALA A 36 9.40 14.57 -6.61
CA ALA A 36 9.98 15.72 -7.31
C ALA A 36 10.56 15.34 -8.69
N PHE A 37 10.61 14.05 -9.01
CA PHE A 37 11.28 13.57 -10.22
C PHE A 37 10.61 14.07 -11.49
N ALA A 38 9.28 13.96 -11.58
CA ALA A 38 8.52 14.41 -12.75
C ALA A 38 8.68 15.93 -12.96
N HIS A 39 8.61 16.72 -11.88
CA HIS A 39 8.83 18.16 -11.91
C HIS A 39 10.24 18.54 -12.41
N ALA A 40 11.27 17.90 -11.86
CA ALA A 40 12.66 18.17 -12.25
C ALA A 40 12.95 17.76 -13.71
N ALA A 41 12.45 16.59 -14.11
CA ALA A 41 12.57 16.10 -15.49
C ALA A 41 11.85 17.02 -16.49
N ALA A 42 10.62 17.43 -16.16
CA ALA A 42 9.86 18.39 -16.98
C ALA A 42 10.66 19.67 -17.20
N ARG A 43 11.18 20.27 -16.13
CA ARG A 43 11.98 21.51 -16.21
C ARG A 43 13.21 21.34 -17.08
N LEU A 44 13.97 20.27 -16.90
CA LEU A 44 15.16 20.00 -17.71
C LEU A 44 14.85 19.88 -19.20
N VAL A 45 13.77 19.19 -19.54
CA VAL A 45 13.35 18.98 -20.93
C VAL A 45 12.74 20.27 -21.51
N GLU A 46 12.02 21.08 -20.73
CA GLU A 46 11.48 22.38 -21.15
C GLU A 46 12.60 23.39 -21.42
N GLU A 47 13.63 23.46 -20.56
CA GLU A 47 14.71 24.46 -20.63
C GLU A 47 15.79 24.11 -21.68
N SER A 48 16.03 22.81 -21.95
CA SER A 48 17.11 22.36 -22.82
C SER A 48 16.68 21.80 -24.18
N LYS A 49 16.81 22.59 -25.23
CA LYS A 49 16.59 22.10 -26.62
C LYS A 49 17.53 20.96 -27.00
N VAL A 50 18.77 20.97 -26.49
CA VAL A 50 19.75 19.93 -26.76
C VAL A 50 19.30 18.60 -26.12
N LEU A 51 18.86 18.64 -24.87
CA LEU A 51 18.34 17.47 -24.18
C LEU A 51 17.10 16.91 -24.90
N ARG A 52 16.15 17.77 -25.28
CA ARG A 52 14.98 17.33 -26.07
C ARG A 52 15.39 16.63 -27.38
N GLY A 53 16.31 17.25 -28.12
CA GLY A 53 16.83 16.64 -29.35
C GLY A 53 17.47 15.29 -29.12
N SER A 54 18.33 15.19 -28.11
CA SER A 54 18.97 13.93 -27.75
C SER A 54 17.98 12.84 -27.34
N VAL A 55 16.91 13.20 -26.61
CA VAL A 55 15.84 12.26 -26.23
C VAL A 55 15.08 11.82 -27.48
N ALA A 56 14.75 12.74 -28.39
CA ALA A 56 14.05 12.43 -29.63
C ALA A 56 14.88 11.54 -30.58
N ASP A 57 16.19 11.76 -30.63
CA ASP A 57 17.12 10.92 -31.41
C ASP A 57 17.22 9.51 -30.86
N LEU A 58 17.22 9.35 -29.54
CA LEU A 58 17.29 8.05 -28.88
C LEU A 58 15.93 7.33 -28.87
N TYR A 59 14.84 8.10 -28.74
CA TYR A 59 13.47 7.58 -28.63
C TYR A 59 12.57 8.26 -29.66
N PRO A 60 12.60 7.86 -30.94
CA PRO A 60 11.80 8.45 -32.01
C PRO A 60 10.29 8.23 -31.83
N PHE A 61 9.92 7.28 -30.95
CA PHE A 61 8.55 7.01 -30.52
C PHE A 61 8.51 6.87 -29.00
N VAL A 62 7.57 7.55 -28.34
CA VAL A 62 7.29 7.46 -26.91
C VAL A 62 5.85 7.00 -26.73
N ILE A 63 5.66 5.88 -26.04
CA ILE A 63 4.34 5.33 -25.73
C ILE A 63 4.03 5.66 -24.26
N LEU A 64 2.89 6.32 -24.06
CA LEU A 64 2.40 6.73 -22.75
C LEU A 64 1.17 5.88 -22.42
N ASP A 65 1.36 4.95 -21.48
CA ASP A 65 0.28 4.11 -20.97
C ASP A 65 -0.41 4.76 -19.79
N GLU A 66 -1.69 4.44 -19.57
CA GLU A 66 -2.52 4.99 -18.47
C GLU A 66 -2.55 6.54 -18.45
N PHE A 67 -2.55 7.16 -19.61
CA PHE A 67 -2.40 8.60 -19.74
C PHE A 67 -3.48 9.40 -18.98
N GLN A 68 -4.68 8.85 -18.78
CA GLN A 68 -5.76 9.47 -18.00
C GLN A 68 -5.40 9.74 -16.53
N ASP A 69 -4.40 9.05 -15.99
CA ASP A 69 -3.93 9.21 -14.61
C ASP A 69 -2.69 10.13 -14.46
N THR A 70 -2.31 10.82 -15.54
CA THR A 70 -1.15 11.73 -15.58
C THR A 70 -1.41 12.99 -14.76
N ASP A 71 -0.49 13.34 -13.85
CA ASP A 71 -0.53 14.61 -13.10
C ASP A 71 0.01 15.79 -13.90
N ASP A 72 -0.06 17.00 -13.34
CA ASP A 72 0.32 18.24 -14.04
C ASP A 72 1.82 18.30 -14.36
N ASP A 73 2.72 17.79 -13.50
CA ASP A 73 4.16 17.79 -13.76
C ASP A 73 4.54 16.72 -14.80
N GLN A 74 3.91 15.55 -14.73
CA GLN A 74 4.05 14.52 -15.75
C GLN A 74 3.53 15.01 -17.12
N TRP A 75 2.39 15.73 -17.12
CA TRP A 75 1.87 16.34 -18.34
C TRP A 75 2.85 17.36 -18.95
N ARG A 76 3.49 18.22 -18.15
CA ARG A 76 4.50 19.19 -18.64
C ARG A 76 5.67 18.46 -19.31
N LEU A 77 6.15 17.39 -18.71
CA LEU A 77 7.21 16.56 -19.30
C LEU A 77 6.78 15.98 -20.65
N VAL A 78 5.57 15.44 -20.72
CA VAL A 78 5.01 14.85 -21.96
C VAL A 78 4.79 15.90 -23.04
N ASP A 79 4.23 17.05 -22.70
CA ASP A 79 3.99 18.17 -23.62
C ASP A 79 5.32 18.67 -24.24
N ALA A 80 6.36 18.79 -23.42
CA ALA A 80 7.69 19.17 -23.90
C ALA A 80 8.34 18.12 -24.81
N LEU A 81 8.12 16.82 -24.55
CA LEU A 81 8.62 15.73 -25.38
C LEU A 81 7.82 15.61 -26.69
N ALA A 82 6.50 15.74 -26.64
CA ALA A 82 5.64 15.64 -27.81
C ALA A 82 5.94 16.72 -28.88
N ALA A 83 6.59 17.80 -28.49
CA ALA A 83 7.08 18.81 -29.44
C ALA A 83 8.31 18.34 -30.26
N ALA A 84 8.98 17.26 -29.86
CA ALA A 84 10.22 16.81 -30.47
C ALA A 84 10.20 15.33 -30.95
N THR A 85 9.29 14.50 -30.46
CA THR A 85 9.18 13.08 -30.78
C THR A 85 7.75 12.67 -31.08
N ASN A 86 7.55 11.52 -31.73
CA ASN A 86 6.21 10.97 -31.95
C ASN A 86 5.70 10.32 -30.69
N CYS A 87 4.52 10.73 -30.22
CA CYS A 87 3.90 10.19 -29.02
C CYS A 87 2.66 9.36 -29.36
N VAL A 88 2.52 8.23 -28.69
CA VAL A 88 1.32 7.40 -28.67
C VAL A 88 0.73 7.43 -27.27
N PHE A 89 -0.52 7.83 -27.15
CA PHE A 89 -1.22 7.94 -25.87
C PHE A 89 -2.23 6.81 -25.75
N LEU A 90 -2.05 5.95 -24.76
CA LEU A 90 -3.00 4.90 -24.41
C LEU A 90 -3.76 5.36 -23.17
N ALA A 91 -5.07 5.44 -23.27
CA ALA A 91 -5.90 5.96 -22.19
C ALA A 91 -7.27 5.27 -22.14
N ASP A 92 -7.74 5.00 -20.93
CA ASP A 92 -9.10 4.56 -20.67
C ASP A 92 -9.75 5.52 -19.66
N PRO A 93 -10.67 6.41 -20.09
CA PRO A 93 -11.33 7.38 -19.22
C PRO A 93 -12.11 6.73 -18.07
N ASP A 94 -12.60 5.50 -18.24
CA ASP A 94 -13.40 4.79 -17.27
C ASP A 94 -12.53 4.09 -16.19
N GLN A 95 -11.22 3.95 -16.42
CA GLN A 95 -10.26 3.34 -15.50
C GLN A 95 -9.45 4.34 -14.68
N ARG A 96 -9.93 5.54 -14.47
CA ARG A 96 -9.27 6.54 -13.61
C ARG A 96 -9.35 6.13 -12.14
N ILE A 97 -8.19 5.91 -11.52
CA ILE A 97 -8.11 5.51 -10.10
C ILE A 97 -7.35 6.51 -9.23
N TYR A 98 -6.64 7.47 -9.84
CA TYR A 98 -5.83 8.48 -9.14
C TYR A 98 -6.49 9.86 -9.08
N THR A 99 -7.81 9.96 -9.23
CA THR A 99 -8.58 11.22 -9.15
C THR A 99 -8.45 11.94 -7.80
N PHE A 100 -7.98 11.25 -6.76
CA PHE A 100 -7.69 11.80 -5.45
C PHE A 100 -6.31 12.46 -5.34
N ARG A 101 -5.42 12.28 -6.33
CA ARG A 101 -4.09 12.92 -6.34
C ARG A 101 -4.19 14.34 -6.86
N GLU A 102 -3.44 15.26 -6.23
CA GLU A 102 -3.31 16.63 -6.72
C GLU A 102 -2.68 16.61 -8.11
N GLY A 103 -3.21 17.44 -9.03
CA GLY A 103 -2.73 17.54 -10.41
C GLY A 103 -3.28 16.49 -11.37
N VAL A 104 -3.92 15.40 -10.91
CA VAL A 104 -4.62 14.47 -11.80
C VAL A 104 -6.00 15.01 -12.12
N ARG A 105 -6.24 15.38 -13.37
CA ARG A 105 -7.47 16.08 -13.81
C ARG A 105 -8.34 15.17 -14.67
N SER A 106 -9.65 15.30 -14.49
CA SER A 106 -10.66 14.64 -15.34
C SER A 106 -10.55 15.05 -16.80
N GLU A 107 -10.20 16.32 -17.01
CA GLU A 107 -10.11 16.97 -18.32
C GLU A 107 -8.76 16.73 -19.04
N ARG A 108 -7.91 15.81 -18.52
CA ARG A 108 -6.56 15.58 -19.10
C ARG A 108 -6.59 15.23 -20.59
N LEU A 109 -7.54 14.40 -21.00
CA LEU A 109 -7.70 14.03 -22.41
C LEU A 109 -8.19 15.21 -23.27
N ASP A 110 -9.05 16.08 -22.72
CA ASP A 110 -9.52 17.26 -23.44
C ASP A 110 -8.40 18.29 -23.61
N VAL A 111 -7.54 18.44 -22.59
CA VAL A 111 -6.33 19.26 -22.71
C VAL A 111 -5.39 18.72 -23.79
N LEU A 112 -5.20 17.42 -23.88
CA LEU A 112 -4.40 16.77 -24.92
C LEU A 112 -4.99 17.08 -26.31
N ARG A 113 -6.29 16.87 -26.50
CA ARG A 113 -7.00 17.14 -27.76
C ARG A 113 -6.93 18.60 -28.19
N GLY A 114 -6.94 19.50 -27.24
CA GLY A 114 -6.83 20.95 -27.51
C GLY A 114 -5.44 21.44 -27.88
N LYS A 115 -4.40 20.70 -27.51
CA LYS A 115 -3.00 21.10 -27.73
C LYS A 115 -2.31 20.41 -28.90
N ILE A 116 -2.63 19.17 -29.17
CA ILE A 116 -1.93 18.32 -30.13
C ILE A 116 -2.93 17.80 -31.16
N THR A 117 -2.56 17.88 -32.46
CA THR A 117 -3.34 17.24 -33.51
C THR A 117 -3.19 15.74 -33.40
N LEU A 118 -4.26 15.06 -33.03
CA LEU A 118 -4.28 13.63 -32.77
C LEU A 118 -5.00 12.86 -33.87
N LYS A 119 -4.51 11.66 -34.16
CA LYS A 119 -5.29 10.61 -34.80
C LYS A 119 -5.82 9.71 -33.72
N GLU A 120 -7.11 9.81 -33.41
CA GLU A 120 -7.74 8.94 -32.42
C GLU A 120 -8.22 7.62 -33.04
N THR A 121 -8.03 6.56 -32.28
CA THR A 121 -8.54 5.22 -32.62
C THR A 121 -9.22 4.66 -31.39
N ASP A 122 -10.48 4.29 -31.51
CA ASP A 122 -11.25 3.65 -30.45
C ASP A 122 -11.01 2.13 -30.48
N LEU A 123 -10.48 1.59 -29.38
CA LEU A 123 -10.19 0.17 -29.20
C LEU A 123 -11.20 -0.54 -28.29
N GLN A 124 -12.32 0.09 -27.95
CA GLN A 124 -13.30 -0.47 -26.98
C GLN A 124 -13.83 -1.85 -27.37
N THR A 125 -13.87 -2.17 -28.67
CA THR A 125 -14.32 -3.48 -29.16
C THR A 125 -13.22 -4.54 -29.18
N ASP A 126 -11.95 -4.15 -29.05
CA ASP A 126 -10.80 -5.04 -29.15
C ASP A 126 -10.36 -5.60 -27.80
N ASN A 127 -11.16 -6.50 -27.26
CA ASN A 127 -10.80 -7.18 -26.02
C ASN A 127 -10.00 -8.46 -26.28
N HIS A 128 -8.68 -8.36 -26.19
CA HIS A 128 -7.78 -9.51 -26.30
C HIS A 128 -7.47 -10.17 -24.95
N ARG A 129 -7.67 -9.47 -23.85
CA ARG A 129 -7.32 -9.94 -22.49
C ARG A 129 -8.39 -10.85 -21.89
N SER A 130 -9.66 -10.55 -22.09
CA SER A 130 -10.81 -11.27 -21.52
C SER A 130 -11.77 -11.69 -22.61
N LYS A 131 -11.25 -12.33 -23.67
CA LYS A 131 -12.08 -12.86 -24.75
C LYS A 131 -13.15 -13.78 -24.19
N LEU A 132 -14.38 -13.61 -24.63
CA LEU A 132 -15.56 -14.40 -24.22
C LEU A 132 -16.04 -14.16 -22.78
N SER A 133 -15.48 -13.22 -22.03
CA SER A 133 -15.94 -12.90 -20.69
C SER A 133 -16.94 -11.76 -20.67
N ASP A 134 -17.97 -11.89 -19.86
CA ASP A 134 -18.97 -10.86 -19.60
C ASP A 134 -18.48 -9.74 -18.65
N VAL A 135 -17.28 -9.86 -18.11
CA VAL A 135 -16.76 -8.95 -17.05
C VAL A 135 -16.69 -7.51 -17.55
N LEU A 136 -16.21 -7.27 -18.77
CA LEU A 136 -16.15 -5.91 -19.33
C LEU A 136 -17.53 -5.31 -19.52
N ARG A 137 -18.44 -6.09 -20.12
CA ARG A 137 -19.84 -5.64 -20.31
C ARG A 137 -20.55 -5.33 -19.00
N TYR A 138 -20.31 -6.15 -17.98
CA TYR A 138 -20.82 -5.89 -16.63
C TYR A 138 -20.21 -4.63 -16.02
N GLY A 139 -18.89 -4.48 -16.10
CA GLY A 139 -18.18 -3.30 -15.59
C GLY A 139 -18.68 -2.01 -16.25
N ASP A 140 -18.83 -2.03 -17.58
CA ASP A 140 -19.33 -0.92 -18.38
C ASP A 140 -20.79 -0.54 -17.96
N ALA A 141 -21.64 -1.53 -17.77
CA ALA A 141 -23.01 -1.31 -17.30
C ALA A 141 -23.04 -0.71 -15.89
N VAL A 142 -22.14 -1.14 -14.98
CA VAL A 142 -22.03 -0.58 -13.63
C VAL A 142 -21.56 0.88 -13.68
N VAL A 143 -20.52 1.20 -14.48
CA VAL A 143 -20.01 2.57 -14.62
C VAL A 143 -21.09 3.51 -15.15
N ARG A 144 -21.90 3.04 -16.11
CA ARG A 144 -22.99 3.82 -16.71
C ARG A 144 -24.31 3.74 -15.96
N ALA A 145 -24.36 3.07 -14.81
CA ALA A 145 -25.57 2.83 -14.02
C ALA A 145 -26.70 2.23 -14.87
N THR A 146 -26.39 1.32 -15.78
CA THR A 146 -27.34 0.62 -16.66
C THR A 146 -27.37 -0.87 -16.34
N ALA A 147 -28.41 -1.58 -16.82
CA ALA A 147 -28.45 -3.04 -16.77
C ALA A 147 -27.67 -3.63 -17.96
N PRO A 148 -26.81 -4.65 -17.73
CA PRO A 148 -26.10 -5.29 -18.83
C PRO A 148 -27.07 -6.03 -19.76
N THR A 149 -26.99 -5.79 -21.07
CA THR A 149 -27.85 -6.43 -22.07
C THR A 149 -26.96 -7.03 -23.17
N PRO A 150 -27.05 -8.35 -23.44
CA PRO A 150 -27.79 -9.36 -22.68
C PRO A 150 -27.24 -9.59 -21.26
N ALA A 151 -28.01 -10.29 -20.43
CA ALA A 151 -27.57 -10.58 -19.05
C ALA A 151 -26.24 -11.34 -19.03
N CYS A 152 -25.37 -10.95 -18.10
CA CYS A 152 -24.06 -11.59 -17.94
C CYS A 152 -24.21 -12.99 -17.32
N ARG A 153 -23.51 -13.97 -17.86
CA ARG A 153 -23.50 -15.36 -17.37
C ARG A 153 -22.32 -15.64 -16.43
N ASP A 154 -21.20 -14.95 -16.68
CA ASP A 154 -19.94 -15.18 -15.97
C ASP A 154 -19.79 -14.26 -14.75
N VAL A 155 -20.79 -13.44 -14.46
CA VAL A 155 -20.80 -12.53 -13.32
C VAL A 155 -21.91 -12.92 -12.38
N SER A 156 -21.56 -13.12 -11.11
CA SER A 156 -22.49 -13.41 -10.04
C SER A 156 -22.42 -12.31 -8.99
N VAL A 157 -23.59 -11.81 -8.56
CA VAL A 157 -23.69 -10.82 -7.49
C VAL A 157 -24.26 -11.50 -6.26
N ALA A 158 -23.57 -11.37 -5.15
CA ALA A 158 -24.00 -11.88 -3.87
C ALA A 158 -24.06 -10.75 -2.85
N SER A 159 -25.13 -10.74 -2.05
CA SER A 159 -25.27 -9.84 -0.91
C SER A 159 -25.08 -10.60 0.39
N TYR A 160 -24.51 -9.96 1.38
CA TYR A 160 -24.39 -10.50 2.73
C TYR A 160 -24.89 -9.47 3.75
N ARG A 161 -25.36 -9.95 4.88
CA ARG A 161 -25.69 -9.07 6.01
C ARG A 161 -24.43 -8.77 6.80
N PRO A 162 -24.10 -7.49 7.09
CA PRO A 162 -22.85 -7.12 7.79
C PRO A 162 -22.83 -7.56 9.25
N PHE A 163 -23.97 -8.05 9.77
CA PHE A 163 -24.11 -8.54 11.15
C PHE A 163 -23.87 -10.05 11.20
N GLU A 164 -23.45 -10.58 12.33
CA GLU A 164 -23.39 -12.03 12.62
C GLU A 164 -22.22 -12.82 11.97
N ASN A 165 -21.05 -12.23 11.77
CA ASN A 165 -19.90 -12.92 11.15
C ASN A 165 -20.17 -13.52 9.75
N MET A 166 -21.28 -13.16 9.10
CA MET A 166 -21.63 -13.67 7.79
C MET A 166 -20.63 -13.26 6.70
N PHE A 167 -19.99 -12.10 6.84
CA PHE A 167 -18.94 -11.68 5.92
C PHE A 167 -17.82 -12.71 5.81
N ASN A 168 -17.22 -13.09 6.94
CA ASN A 168 -16.10 -14.02 7.00
C ASN A 168 -16.47 -15.39 6.40
N SER A 169 -17.63 -15.90 6.76
CA SER A 169 -18.12 -17.18 6.25
C SER A 169 -18.45 -17.13 4.76
N SER A 170 -19.02 -16.03 4.29
CA SER A 170 -19.34 -15.81 2.87
C SER A 170 -18.07 -15.74 2.01
N VAL A 171 -17.06 -14.99 2.44
CA VAL A 171 -15.78 -14.89 1.73
C VAL A 171 -15.14 -16.28 1.57
N SER A 172 -15.02 -17.05 2.64
CA SER A 172 -14.47 -18.41 2.60
C SER A 172 -15.26 -19.32 1.68
N PHE A 173 -16.60 -19.24 1.74
CA PHE A 173 -17.51 -20.00 0.87
C PHE A 173 -17.27 -19.69 -0.61
N TYR A 174 -17.31 -18.40 -0.99
CA TYR A 174 -17.19 -18.01 -2.40
C TYR A 174 -15.80 -18.33 -2.96
N VAL A 175 -14.74 -18.06 -2.22
CA VAL A 175 -13.37 -18.36 -2.68
C VAL A 175 -13.15 -19.87 -2.82
N ALA A 176 -13.54 -20.66 -1.83
CA ALA A 176 -13.41 -22.12 -1.90
C ALA A 176 -14.26 -22.73 -3.02
N THR A 177 -15.48 -22.20 -3.22
CA THR A 177 -16.38 -22.65 -4.30
C THR A 177 -15.78 -22.34 -5.67
N LEU A 178 -15.27 -21.14 -5.87
CA LEU A 178 -14.67 -20.71 -7.13
C LEU A 178 -13.40 -21.55 -7.45
N LEU A 179 -12.51 -21.73 -6.48
CA LEU A 179 -11.33 -22.59 -6.64
C LEU A 179 -11.73 -24.04 -6.99
N GLY A 180 -12.76 -24.57 -6.33
CA GLY A 180 -13.29 -25.88 -6.61
C GLY A 180 -13.91 -26.00 -8.01
N GLU A 181 -14.60 -24.96 -8.48
CA GLU A 181 -15.18 -24.92 -9.82
C GLU A 181 -14.08 -24.89 -10.90
N LEU A 182 -13.07 -24.03 -10.74
CA LEU A 182 -11.96 -23.94 -11.68
C LEU A 182 -11.21 -25.27 -11.80
N ARG A 183 -10.98 -25.98 -10.67
CA ARG A 183 -10.39 -27.32 -10.67
C ARG A 183 -11.26 -28.35 -11.37
N ARG A 184 -12.58 -28.31 -11.19
CA ARG A 184 -13.53 -29.19 -11.90
C ARG A 184 -13.55 -28.94 -13.42
N ARG A 185 -13.24 -27.73 -13.86
CA ARG A 185 -13.04 -27.38 -15.27
C ARG A 185 -11.69 -27.82 -15.81
N GLY A 186 -10.87 -28.51 -15.05
CA GLY A 186 -9.56 -29.04 -15.46
C GLY A 186 -8.40 -28.06 -15.31
N ILE A 187 -8.59 -26.91 -14.63
CA ILE A 187 -7.50 -25.97 -14.36
C ILE A 187 -6.72 -26.52 -13.16
N THR A 188 -5.51 -26.99 -13.41
CA THR A 188 -4.65 -27.65 -12.38
C THR A 188 -4.14 -26.65 -11.34
N GLU A 189 -3.78 -25.43 -11.75
CA GLU A 189 -3.31 -24.34 -10.89
C GLU A 189 -4.21 -23.11 -11.04
N PRO A 190 -5.44 -23.12 -10.49
CA PRO A 190 -6.33 -21.99 -10.62
C PRO A 190 -5.81 -20.79 -9.83
N THR A 191 -5.89 -19.60 -10.42
CA THR A 191 -5.60 -18.34 -9.75
C THR A 191 -6.88 -17.56 -9.55
N VAL A 192 -7.14 -17.12 -8.32
CA VAL A 192 -8.28 -16.30 -7.92
C VAL A 192 -7.77 -15.03 -7.25
N ALA A 193 -8.15 -13.88 -7.78
CA ALA A 193 -7.90 -12.60 -7.14
C ALA A 193 -9.12 -12.16 -6.33
N VAL A 194 -8.92 -11.85 -5.06
CA VAL A 194 -9.92 -11.24 -4.18
C VAL A 194 -9.56 -9.77 -4.00
N LEU A 195 -10.37 -8.89 -4.57
CA LEU A 195 -10.11 -7.45 -4.62
C LEU A 195 -10.92 -6.71 -3.56
N ALA A 196 -10.29 -5.82 -2.85
CA ALA A 196 -10.92 -4.98 -1.83
C ALA A 196 -10.59 -3.49 -2.01
N PRO A 197 -11.47 -2.56 -1.60
CA PRO A 197 -11.23 -1.13 -1.73
C PRO A 197 -10.20 -0.58 -0.73
N SER A 198 -9.89 -1.30 0.36
CA SER A 198 -8.98 -0.82 1.40
C SER A 198 -8.09 -1.94 1.96
N ASN A 199 -6.96 -1.55 2.54
CA ASN A 199 -6.06 -2.49 3.20
C ASN A 199 -6.72 -3.16 4.43
N ASP A 200 -7.55 -2.44 5.18
CA ASP A 200 -8.24 -3.01 6.33
C ASP A 200 -9.15 -4.18 5.91
N LEU A 201 -9.90 -3.99 4.82
CA LEU A 201 -10.74 -5.05 4.27
C LEU A 201 -9.92 -6.22 3.69
N VAL A 202 -8.75 -5.95 3.10
CA VAL A 202 -7.81 -7.01 2.68
C VAL A 202 -7.37 -7.82 3.90
N ALA A 203 -7.05 -7.18 5.02
CA ALA A 203 -6.69 -7.86 6.26
C ALA A 203 -7.85 -8.72 6.82
N ASP A 204 -9.07 -8.17 6.84
CA ASP A 204 -10.27 -8.89 7.30
C ASP A 204 -10.57 -10.11 6.44
N ILE A 205 -10.43 -9.99 5.11
CA ILE A 205 -10.55 -11.09 4.16
C ILE A 205 -9.48 -12.15 4.42
N SER A 206 -8.24 -11.75 4.63
CA SER A 206 -7.16 -12.69 4.94
C SER A 206 -7.41 -13.45 6.23
N ASP A 207 -7.85 -12.78 7.28
CA ASP A 207 -8.23 -13.44 8.54
C ASP A 207 -9.42 -14.40 8.35
N ALA A 208 -10.39 -14.02 7.52
CA ALA A 208 -11.51 -14.89 7.18
C ALA A 208 -11.06 -16.17 6.48
N LEU A 209 -10.12 -16.07 5.53
CA LEU A 209 -9.58 -17.19 4.77
C LEU A 209 -8.61 -18.05 5.58
N SER A 210 -7.97 -17.51 6.61
CA SER A 210 -6.96 -18.21 7.42
C SER A 210 -7.57 -19.20 8.43
N ALA A 211 -8.85 -19.12 8.72
CA ALA A 211 -9.52 -19.96 9.73
C ALA A 211 -10.66 -20.79 9.12
N PRO A 212 -10.97 -21.96 9.70
CA PRO A 212 -12.14 -22.74 9.30
C PRO A 212 -13.41 -21.93 9.51
N ARG A 213 -14.38 -22.02 8.59
CA ARG A 213 -15.65 -21.29 8.65
C ARG A 213 -16.80 -22.21 8.31
N ASN A 214 -17.96 -21.91 8.90
CA ASN A 214 -19.23 -22.57 8.57
C ASN A 214 -20.11 -21.62 7.75
N PHE A 215 -20.64 -22.10 6.63
CA PHE A 215 -21.60 -21.38 5.82
C PHE A 215 -22.75 -22.32 5.43
N SER A 216 -23.98 -21.95 5.76
CA SER A 216 -25.18 -22.74 5.48
C SER A 216 -25.07 -24.21 5.95
N GLY A 217 -24.51 -24.44 7.14
CA GLY A 217 -24.35 -25.78 7.73
C GLY A 217 -23.20 -26.62 7.18
N LYS A 218 -22.40 -26.07 6.25
CA LYS A 218 -21.24 -26.74 5.69
C LYS A 218 -19.95 -26.09 6.17
N ALA A 219 -18.99 -26.93 6.61
CA ALA A 219 -17.67 -26.48 7.02
C ALA A 219 -16.75 -26.27 5.80
N TYR A 220 -16.04 -25.16 5.79
CA TYR A 220 -14.98 -24.80 4.83
C TYR A 220 -13.67 -24.67 5.60
N GLY A 221 -12.64 -25.36 5.14
CA GLY A 221 -11.29 -25.28 5.70
C GLY A 221 -10.62 -23.94 5.35
N PRO A 222 -9.46 -23.69 5.97
CA PRO A 222 -8.64 -22.53 5.61
C PRO A 222 -8.27 -22.58 4.12
N VAL A 223 -8.26 -21.41 3.47
CA VAL A 223 -7.80 -21.26 2.10
C VAL A 223 -6.38 -20.69 2.12
N VAL A 224 -5.44 -21.45 1.52
CA VAL A 224 -4.07 -20.95 1.32
C VAL A 224 -4.12 -19.76 0.36
N HIS A 225 -3.61 -18.63 0.78
CA HIS A 225 -3.64 -17.40 0.00
C HIS A 225 -2.41 -16.55 0.24
N GLU A 226 -2.13 -15.67 -0.71
CA GLU A 226 -1.11 -14.63 -0.62
C GLU A 226 -1.78 -13.26 -0.49
N ILE A 227 -1.14 -12.33 0.21
CA ILE A 227 -1.59 -10.95 0.31
C ILE A 227 -0.66 -10.08 -0.53
N ALA A 228 -1.21 -9.40 -1.55
CA ALA A 228 -0.48 -8.36 -2.24
C ALA A 228 -0.86 -7.00 -1.64
N TRP A 229 0.04 -6.38 -0.91
CA TRP A 229 -0.19 -5.19 -0.11
C TRP A 229 0.74 -4.02 -0.49
N ASP A 230 0.33 -2.80 -0.11
CA ASP A 230 1.18 -1.61 -0.25
C ASP A 230 2.21 -1.59 0.88
N ALA A 231 3.46 -1.80 0.47
CA ALA A 231 4.51 -2.25 1.36
C ALA A 231 4.93 -1.25 2.44
N GLU A 232 4.79 0.06 2.24
CA GLU A 232 5.47 1.06 3.07
C GLU A 232 4.91 1.17 4.50
N LEU A 233 3.63 1.49 4.66
CA LEU A 233 3.03 1.67 5.99
C LEU A 233 2.95 0.36 6.76
N SER A 234 2.61 -0.74 6.07
CA SER A 234 2.52 -2.04 6.74
C SER A 234 3.90 -2.58 7.13
N ALA A 235 4.93 -2.33 6.32
CA ALA A 235 6.31 -2.64 6.72
C ALA A 235 6.74 -1.81 7.94
N ALA A 236 6.48 -0.50 7.93
CA ALA A 236 6.79 0.36 9.07
C ALA A 236 6.05 -0.10 10.35
N ALA A 237 4.80 -0.51 10.24
CA ALA A 237 4.05 -1.09 11.36
C ALA A 237 4.63 -2.43 11.82
N ALA A 238 5.07 -3.30 10.91
CA ALA A 238 5.73 -4.56 11.26
C ALA A 238 7.08 -4.32 11.98
N LEU A 239 7.84 -3.30 11.56
CA LEU A 239 9.07 -2.92 12.26
C LEU A 239 8.80 -2.41 13.68
N CYS A 240 7.62 -1.79 13.94
CA CYS A 240 7.21 -1.47 15.31
C CYS A 240 7.00 -2.76 16.14
N VAL A 241 6.36 -3.78 15.58
CA VAL A 241 6.20 -5.07 16.29
C VAL A 241 7.55 -5.73 16.55
N ALA A 242 8.44 -5.74 15.56
CA ALA A 242 9.79 -6.27 15.72
C ALA A 242 10.59 -5.54 16.80
N SER A 243 10.48 -4.21 16.88
CA SER A 243 11.15 -3.42 17.91
C SER A 243 10.61 -3.70 19.32
N LEU A 244 9.33 -4.06 19.44
CA LEU A 244 8.76 -4.50 20.72
C LEU A 244 9.29 -5.89 21.14
N LEU A 245 9.54 -6.80 20.19
CA LEU A 245 10.20 -8.09 20.48
C LEU A 245 11.62 -7.86 21.03
N GLU A 246 12.41 -6.97 20.39
CA GLU A 246 13.74 -6.62 20.90
C GLU A 246 13.67 -5.99 22.30
N GLN A 247 12.76 -5.05 22.52
CA GLN A 247 12.59 -4.39 23.81
C GLN A 247 12.20 -5.37 24.92
N ARG A 248 11.38 -6.38 24.61
CA ARG A 248 10.98 -7.42 25.56
C ARG A 248 12.13 -8.38 25.86
N SER A 249 13.04 -8.57 24.92
CA SER A 249 14.25 -9.39 25.08
C SER A 249 15.30 -8.69 25.93
N ASP A 250 15.48 -7.38 25.71
CA ASP A 250 16.44 -6.51 26.43
C ASP A 250 15.78 -5.18 26.81
N PHE A 251 15.25 -5.11 28.02
CA PHE A 251 14.53 -3.92 28.50
C PHE A 251 15.50 -2.86 29.02
N CYS A 252 16.08 -2.10 28.10
CA CYS A 252 16.96 -0.98 28.40
C CYS A 252 16.48 0.34 27.79
N ALA A 253 17.15 1.45 28.11
CA ALA A 253 16.79 2.76 27.55
C ALA A 253 16.90 2.79 26.02
N ALA A 254 17.87 2.08 25.44
CA ALA A 254 18.10 2.06 24.00
C ALA A 254 16.95 1.36 23.25
N THR A 255 16.53 0.17 23.68
CA THR A 255 15.45 -0.59 23.06
C THR A 255 14.09 0.07 23.25
N ARG A 256 13.85 0.68 24.40
CA ARG A 256 12.64 1.49 24.66
C ARG A 256 12.55 2.69 23.72
N LYS A 257 13.66 3.40 23.49
CA LYS A 257 13.72 4.50 22.50
C LYS A 257 13.56 3.99 21.09
N ALA A 258 14.14 2.84 20.75
CA ALA A 258 13.98 2.22 19.43
C ALA A 258 12.51 1.93 19.12
N SER A 259 11.74 1.37 20.05
CA SER A 259 10.30 1.12 19.87
C SER A 259 9.51 2.41 19.69
N LEU A 260 9.80 3.46 20.46
CA LEU A 260 9.17 4.77 20.30
C LEU A 260 9.52 5.41 18.94
N SER A 261 10.79 5.29 18.51
CA SER A 261 11.27 5.85 17.25
C SER A 261 10.66 5.14 16.04
N GLN A 262 10.51 3.81 16.09
CA GLN A 262 9.85 3.05 15.01
C GLN A 262 8.37 3.46 14.88
N ALA A 263 7.66 3.59 16.00
CA ALA A 263 6.29 4.06 15.98
C ALA A 263 6.17 5.53 15.51
N ALA A 264 7.12 6.39 15.87
CA ALA A 264 7.17 7.78 15.38
C ALA A 264 7.44 7.81 13.86
N SER A 265 8.34 6.98 13.35
CA SER A 265 8.62 6.85 11.91
C SER A 265 7.38 6.42 11.12
N TYR A 266 6.61 5.46 11.64
CA TYR A 266 5.33 5.10 11.04
C TYR A 266 4.40 6.32 10.90
N TRP A 267 4.23 7.10 11.97
CA TRP A 267 3.35 8.27 11.94
C TRP A 267 3.86 9.40 11.06
N LEU A 268 5.17 9.54 10.88
CA LEU A 268 5.75 10.49 9.92
C LEU A 268 5.47 10.04 8.48
N GLN A 269 5.70 8.78 8.16
CA GLN A 269 5.35 8.23 6.84
C GLN A 269 3.85 8.34 6.56
N LYS A 270 3.00 8.09 7.56
CA LYS A 270 1.55 8.28 7.44
C LYS A 270 1.17 9.73 7.21
N LYS A 271 1.86 10.67 7.87
CA LYS A 271 1.67 12.10 7.65
C LYS A 271 1.97 12.46 6.19
N ASP A 272 3.15 12.07 5.69
CA ASP A 272 3.55 12.32 4.31
C ASP A 272 2.57 11.69 3.31
N TRP A 273 2.12 10.47 3.61
CA TRP A 273 1.11 9.78 2.82
C TRP A 273 -0.24 10.52 2.79
N CYS A 274 -0.67 11.13 3.91
CA CYS A 274 -1.89 11.94 3.99
C CYS A 274 -1.73 13.30 3.30
N GLU A 275 -0.54 13.90 3.33
CA GLU A 275 -0.26 15.19 2.65
C GLU A 275 -0.30 15.05 1.12
N GLN A 276 0.04 13.89 0.58
CA GLN A 276 -0.04 13.59 -0.84
C GLN A 276 -1.47 13.27 -1.33
N ARG A 277 -2.44 13.17 -0.43
CA ARG A 277 -3.82 12.80 -0.73
C ARG A 277 -4.78 13.73 0.02
N PRO A 278 -5.92 14.12 -0.58
CA PRO A 278 -6.90 14.98 0.08
C PRO A 278 -7.64 14.21 1.20
N ARG A 279 -6.92 13.80 2.23
CA ARG A 279 -7.45 13.09 3.40
C ARG A 279 -7.08 13.80 4.68
N ASP A 280 -8.05 13.93 5.57
CA ASP A 280 -7.80 14.36 6.95
C ASP A 280 -6.93 13.32 7.64
N GLY A 281 -5.87 13.75 8.32
CA GLY A 281 -5.01 12.84 9.05
C GLY A 281 -3.56 13.27 9.20
N ALA A 282 -3.05 14.14 8.30
CA ALA A 282 -1.66 14.59 8.37
C ALA A 282 -1.33 15.28 9.70
N ILE A 283 -2.21 16.20 10.17
CA ILE A 283 -2.01 16.93 11.43
C ILE A 283 -2.04 15.97 12.62
N SER A 284 -2.99 15.03 12.64
CA SER A 284 -3.10 14.05 13.74
C SER A 284 -1.91 13.09 13.77
N SER A 285 -1.46 12.64 12.62
CA SER A 285 -0.26 11.79 12.47
C SER A 285 0.99 12.53 12.94
N GLY A 286 1.19 13.78 12.52
CA GLY A 286 2.29 14.60 12.99
C GLY A 286 2.30 14.83 14.51
N LYS A 287 1.13 15.05 15.13
CA LYS A 287 1.01 15.17 16.58
C LYS A 287 1.38 13.88 17.31
N ARG A 288 0.95 12.72 16.80
CA ARG A 288 1.32 11.41 17.36
C ARG A 288 2.82 11.16 17.26
N ALA A 289 3.43 11.43 16.10
CA ALA A 289 4.89 11.33 15.93
C ALA A 289 5.64 12.22 16.93
N ALA A 290 5.27 13.50 17.05
CA ALA A 290 5.90 14.43 17.98
C ALA A 290 5.77 13.99 19.44
N THR A 291 4.64 13.42 19.82
CA THR A 291 4.41 12.87 21.18
C THR A 291 5.38 11.73 21.47
N LEU A 292 5.58 10.81 20.53
CA LEU A 292 6.49 9.68 20.68
C LEU A 292 7.96 10.13 20.70
N GLN A 293 8.34 11.08 19.85
CA GLN A 293 9.67 11.68 19.86
C GLN A 293 9.98 12.41 21.16
N SER A 294 8.99 13.14 21.71
CA SER A 294 9.13 13.79 23.05
C SER A 294 9.37 12.76 24.15
N ALA A 295 8.75 11.59 24.07
CA ALA A 295 8.97 10.52 25.03
C ALA A 295 10.40 9.94 24.93
N CYS A 296 11.01 9.89 23.77
CA CYS A 296 12.44 9.55 23.63
C CYS A 296 13.33 10.52 24.43
N VAL A 297 13.07 11.83 24.32
CA VAL A 297 13.80 12.86 25.08
C VAL A 297 13.55 12.72 26.60
N GLN A 298 12.35 12.32 27.00
CA GLN A 298 12.04 12.07 28.42
C GLN A 298 12.87 10.89 28.96
N ILE A 299 13.06 9.82 28.19
CA ILE A 299 13.95 8.71 28.57
C ILE A 299 15.39 9.21 28.74
N ASP A 300 15.92 9.97 27.78
CA ASP A 300 17.29 10.49 27.85
C ASP A 300 17.54 11.41 29.04
N THR A 301 16.51 12.16 29.45
CA THR A 301 16.60 13.11 30.58
C THR A 301 16.16 12.49 31.91
N GLY A 302 15.87 11.18 31.95
CA GLY A 302 15.40 10.49 33.16
C GLY A 302 14.02 10.94 33.65
N LYS A 303 13.24 11.62 32.80
CA LYS A 303 11.89 12.10 33.12
C LYS A 303 10.85 11.01 32.89
N ALA A 304 9.79 11.04 33.70
CA ALA A 304 8.66 10.13 33.51
C ALA A 304 7.94 10.39 32.18
N ILE A 305 7.61 9.32 31.45
CA ILE A 305 6.79 9.39 30.22
C ILE A 305 5.34 9.70 30.62
N ARG A 306 4.82 10.83 30.15
CA ARG A 306 3.47 11.31 30.51
C ARG A 306 2.39 10.86 29.54
N ALA A 307 2.74 10.67 28.26
CA ALA A 307 1.79 10.27 27.22
C ALA A 307 1.48 8.77 27.33
N SER A 308 0.20 8.43 27.47
CA SER A 308 -0.25 7.04 27.69
C SER A 308 0.17 6.07 26.58
N ALA A 309 0.07 6.48 25.30
CA ALA A 309 0.52 5.67 24.17
C ALA A 309 2.03 5.39 24.21
N ALA A 310 2.83 6.41 24.51
CA ALA A 310 4.28 6.28 24.65
C ALA A 310 4.65 5.46 25.90
N GLY A 311 3.93 5.63 27.00
CA GLY A 311 4.07 4.84 28.23
C GLY A 311 3.80 3.35 27.98
N LEU A 312 2.79 3.04 27.19
CA LEU A 312 2.49 1.66 26.81
C LEU A 312 3.62 1.05 25.96
N LEU A 313 4.10 1.77 24.92
CA LEU A 313 5.18 1.30 24.05
C LEU A 313 6.51 1.12 24.81
N ALA A 314 6.85 2.05 25.69
CA ALA A 314 8.10 2.03 26.45
C ALA A 314 7.98 1.28 27.80
N GLY A 315 6.83 0.71 28.10
CA GLY A 315 6.56 -0.01 29.35
C GLY A 315 7.02 -1.47 29.32
N HIS A 316 6.99 -2.10 30.49
CA HIS A 316 7.19 -3.54 30.60
C HIS A 316 6.03 -4.30 29.93
N ALA A 317 6.38 -5.33 29.20
CA ALA A 317 5.44 -6.26 28.57
C ALA A 317 5.54 -7.66 29.23
N PRO A 318 4.53 -8.52 29.05
CA PRO A 318 4.62 -9.92 29.49
C PRO A 318 5.86 -10.62 28.95
N PRO A 319 6.40 -11.62 29.63
CA PRO A 319 7.58 -12.35 29.18
C PRO A 319 7.34 -13.01 27.82
N LEU A 320 8.40 -13.21 27.06
CA LEU A 320 8.39 -13.91 25.78
C LEU A 320 8.26 -15.41 26.01
N THR A 321 7.57 -16.10 25.09
CA THR A 321 7.37 -17.56 25.14
C THR A 321 8.43 -18.34 24.40
N GLY A 322 9.09 -17.69 23.43
CA GLY A 322 10.02 -18.31 22.50
C GLY A 322 9.37 -18.85 21.23
N ASP A 323 8.03 -18.82 21.16
CA ASP A 323 7.30 -19.06 19.92
C ASP A 323 7.11 -17.73 19.17
N PRO A 324 7.77 -17.53 18.01
CA PRO A 324 7.70 -16.26 17.28
C PRO A 324 6.29 -15.85 16.88
N VAL A 325 5.41 -16.81 16.58
CA VAL A 325 4.03 -16.53 16.19
C VAL A 325 3.23 -16.00 17.38
N VAL A 326 3.38 -16.64 18.53
CA VAL A 326 2.72 -16.24 19.79
C VAL A 326 3.24 -14.88 20.25
N ASP A 327 4.57 -14.71 20.25
CA ASP A 327 5.22 -13.49 20.75
C ASP A 327 4.94 -12.29 19.81
N TRP A 328 4.92 -12.51 18.48
CA TRP A 328 4.50 -11.50 17.52
C TRP A 328 3.05 -11.06 17.73
N ALA A 329 2.15 -12.03 17.89
CA ALA A 329 0.74 -11.76 18.14
C ALA A 329 0.55 -10.99 19.45
N ALA A 330 1.30 -11.32 20.50
CA ALA A 330 1.25 -10.62 21.80
C ALA A 330 1.76 -9.17 21.69
N CYS A 331 2.86 -8.91 20.95
CA CYS A 331 3.34 -7.56 20.70
C CYS A 331 2.34 -6.73 19.89
N ARG A 332 1.70 -7.33 18.89
CA ARG A 332 0.65 -6.69 18.10
C ARG A 332 -0.59 -6.39 18.95
N ALA A 333 -1.00 -7.30 19.82
CA ALA A 333 -2.12 -7.10 20.73
C ALA A 333 -1.88 -5.93 21.69
N LEU A 334 -0.64 -5.74 22.14
CA LEU A 334 -0.25 -4.58 22.94
C LEU A 334 -0.54 -3.26 22.22
N LEU A 335 -0.24 -3.17 20.92
CA LEU A 335 -0.54 -1.98 20.11
C LEU A 335 -2.05 -1.72 20.01
N ALA A 336 -2.87 -2.77 19.98
CA ALA A 336 -4.32 -2.66 19.88
C ALA A 336 -5.00 -2.07 21.13
N VAL A 337 -4.33 -2.10 22.27
CA VAL A 337 -4.90 -1.61 23.55
C VAL A 337 -5.17 -0.10 23.55
N HIS A 338 -4.32 0.68 22.87
CA HIS A 338 -4.42 2.15 22.90
C HIS A 338 -4.89 2.69 21.55
N LYS A 339 -5.94 3.54 21.56
CA LYS A 339 -6.55 4.12 20.34
C LYS A 339 -5.55 4.75 19.37
N ASP A 340 -4.49 5.40 19.87
CA ASP A 340 -3.48 6.04 19.01
C ASP A 340 -2.46 5.04 18.42
N LEU A 341 -2.51 3.77 18.83
CA LEU A 341 -1.64 2.70 18.33
C LEU A 341 -2.41 1.61 17.57
N GLN A 342 -3.75 1.61 17.61
CA GLN A 342 -4.59 0.62 16.95
C GLN A 342 -4.32 0.51 15.45
N GLU A 343 -4.01 1.63 14.80
CA GLU A 343 -3.68 1.63 13.38
C GLU A 343 -2.38 0.85 13.11
N LEU A 344 -1.36 0.95 13.97
CA LEU A 344 -0.15 0.13 13.83
C LEU A 344 -0.47 -1.36 13.98
N ALA A 345 -1.34 -1.72 14.94
CA ALA A 345 -1.80 -3.09 15.11
C ALA A 345 -2.53 -3.62 13.85
N SER A 346 -3.40 -2.80 13.27
CA SER A 346 -4.13 -3.14 12.03
C SER A 346 -3.18 -3.27 10.85
N GLN A 347 -2.32 -2.30 10.61
CA GLN A 347 -1.38 -2.32 9.49
C GLN A 347 -0.34 -3.45 9.59
N SER A 348 0.13 -3.79 10.80
CA SER A 348 1.06 -4.91 11.00
C SER A 348 0.45 -6.29 10.73
N ARG A 349 -0.90 -6.42 10.68
CA ARG A 349 -1.59 -7.66 10.26
C ARG A 349 -1.29 -8.03 8.82
N MET A 350 -1.02 -7.04 7.97
CA MET A 350 -0.69 -7.24 6.55
C MET A 350 0.64 -7.97 6.35
N VAL A 351 1.53 -7.89 7.33
CA VAL A 351 2.75 -8.69 7.38
C VAL A 351 2.43 -9.94 8.20
N GLY A 352 1.92 -10.94 7.49
CA GLY A 352 1.34 -12.12 8.11
C GLY A 352 2.38 -13.05 8.74
N VAL A 353 2.74 -12.83 10.00
CA VAL A 353 3.39 -13.86 10.83
C VAL A 353 2.28 -14.70 11.44
N ALA A 354 1.63 -15.51 10.60
CA ALA A 354 0.45 -16.27 10.97
C ALA A 354 0.73 -17.78 11.15
N SER A 355 1.91 -18.25 10.73
CA SER A 355 2.27 -19.67 10.83
C SER A 355 3.78 -19.86 11.07
N ALA A 356 4.14 -20.98 11.64
CA ALA A 356 5.55 -21.34 11.90
C ALA A 356 6.40 -21.49 10.62
N VAL A 357 5.77 -21.61 9.45
CA VAL A 357 6.47 -21.71 8.15
C VAL A 357 6.66 -20.35 7.46
N ASP A 358 6.15 -19.29 8.05
CA ASP A 358 6.38 -17.93 7.54
C ASP A 358 7.88 -17.57 7.62
N PRO A 359 8.46 -16.93 6.58
CA PRO A 359 9.88 -16.58 6.57
C PRO A 359 10.33 -15.74 7.78
N ILE A 360 9.48 -14.83 8.26
CA ILE A 360 9.77 -14.00 9.45
C ILE A 360 9.76 -14.90 10.69
N ALA A 361 8.72 -15.74 10.86
CA ALA A 361 8.65 -16.66 12.01
C ALA A 361 9.83 -17.62 12.05
N LEU A 362 10.20 -18.20 10.89
CA LEU A 362 11.36 -19.10 10.79
C LEU A 362 12.67 -18.40 11.16
N ALA A 363 12.88 -17.16 10.66
CA ALA A 363 14.09 -16.41 10.96
C ALA A 363 14.17 -16.00 12.43
N LEU A 364 13.08 -15.51 13.00
CA LEU A 364 13.00 -15.17 14.44
C LEU A 364 13.15 -16.40 15.33
N GLY A 365 12.56 -17.54 14.94
CA GLY A 365 12.71 -18.81 15.67
C GLY A 365 14.16 -19.32 15.71
N ARG A 366 14.92 -19.13 14.61
CA ARG A 366 16.35 -19.45 14.58
C ARG A 366 17.17 -18.58 15.54
N VAL A 367 16.84 -17.28 15.61
CA VAL A 367 17.52 -16.38 16.54
C VAL A 367 17.22 -16.77 17.97
N TRP A 368 15.95 -17.00 18.31
CA TRP A 368 15.57 -17.46 19.63
C TRP A 368 16.27 -18.78 20.02
N ALA A 369 16.30 -19.75 19.12
CA ALA A 369 16.97 -21.03 19.38
C ALA A 369 18.49 -20.89 19.64
N ALA A 370 19.11 -19.85 19.07
CA ALA A 370 20.54 -19.58 19.22
C ALA A 370 20.89 -18.77 20.46
N SER A 371 20.06 -17.77 20.83
CA SER A 371 20.39 -16.80 21.89
C SER A 371 19.39 -16.74 23.04
N GLY A 372 18.20 -17.33 22.89
CA GLY A 372 17.12 -17.21 23.88
C GLY A 372 16.45 -15.84 23.91
N ASP A 373 16.65 -15.04 22.88
CA ASP A 373 16.11 -13.69 22.73
C ASP A 373 15.75 -13.38 21.27
N TYR A 374 15.23 -12.17 21.00
CA TYR A 374 14.97 -11.66 19.65
C TYR A 374 15.89 -10.48 19.28
N ALA A 375 17.14 -10.52 19.70
CA ALA A 375 18.11 -9.50 19.34
C ALA A 375 18.24 -9.38 17.81
N GLY A 376 18.15 -8.15 17.30
CA GLY A 376 18.21 -7.87 15.86
C GLY A 376 16.93 -8.17 15.07
N ALA A 377 15.78 -8.37 15.75
CA ALA A 377 14.49 -8.65 15.08
C ALA A 377 14.12 -7.56 14.06
N VAL A 378 14.33 -6.28 14.35
CA VAL A 378 14.06 -5.17 13.41
C VAL A 378 14.86 -5.36 12.12
N ARG A 379 16.15 -5.66 12.22
CA ARG A 379 17.02 -5.86 11.04
C ARG A 379 16.62 -7.08 10.23
N ILE A 380 16.25 -8.17 10.91
CA ILE A 380 15.82 -9.42 10.27
C ILE A 380 14.53 -9.21 9.52
N VAL A 381 13.53 -8.61 10.17
CA VAL A 381 12.23 -8.32 9.56
C VAL A 381 12.39 -7.36 8.38
N SER A 382 13.16 -6.28 8.53
CA SER A 382 13.43 -5.35 7.43
C SER A 382 14.05 -6.07 6.23
N GLY A 383 15.08 -6.89 6.44
CA GLY A 383 15.75 -7.62 5.36
C GLY A 383 14.81 -8.60 4.62
N ILE A 384 13.92 -9.28 5.34
CA ILE A 384 12.94 -10.18 4.73
C ILE A 384 11.90 -9.39 3.93
N LEU A 385 11.40 -8.27 4.47
CA LEU A 385 10.44 -7.42 3.78
C LEU A 385 11.03 -6.82 2.51
N ASP A 386 12.28 -6.37 2.54
CA ASP A 386 12.97 -5.85 1.36
C ASP A 386 13.18 -6.94 0.31
N GLN A 387 13.55 -8.14 0.73
CA GLN A 387 13.66 -9.31 -0.16
C GLN A 387 12.30 -9.68 -0.79
N GLN A 388 11.24 -9.69 -0.01
CA GLN A 388 9.88 -9.96 -0.51
C GLN A 388 9.42 -8.90 -1.52
N ARG A 389 9.79 -7.62 -1.33
CA ARG A 389 9.53 -6.55 -2.29
C ARG A 389 10.22 -6.81 -3.62
N LEU A 390 11.49 -7.18 -3.61
CA LEU A 390 12.26 -7.47 -4.82
C LEU A 390 11.73 -8.69 -5.55
N ILE A 391 11.42 -9.77 -4.84
CA ILE A 391 10.93 -11.04 -5.43
C ILE A 391 9.46 -10.91 -5.89
N GLY A 392 8.65 -10.15 -5.17
CA GLY A 392 7.21 -10.02 -5.45
C GLY A 392 6.89 -9.21 -6.71
N ALA A 393 7.87 -8.45 -7.25
CA ALA A 393 7.69 -7.68 -8.49
C ALA A 393 7.60 -8.56 -9.74
N ASP A 394 8.23 -9.76 -9.74
CA ASP A 394 8.43 -10.58 -10.94
C ASP A 394 7.66 -11.91 -10.97
N LYS A 395 7.01 -12.31 -9.87
CA LYS A 395 6.28 -13.59 -9.83
C LYS A 395 4.82 -13.42 -10.22
N PRO A 396 4.33 -14.19 -11.21
CA PRO A 396 2.89 -14.24 -11.45
C PRO A 396 2.18 -14.79 -10.21
N PRO A 397 1.04 -14.19 -9.81
CA PRO A 397 0.27 -14.65 -8.67
C PRO A 397 -0.24 -16.09 -8.92
N ARG A 398 -0.21 -16.94 -7.88
CA ARG A 398 -0.71 -18.30 -7.94
C ARG A 398 -1.71 -18.56 -6.81
N GLY A 399 -2.68 -19.43 -7.07
CA GLY A 399 -3.69 -19.77 -6.07
C GLY A 399 -4.64 -18.61 -5.74
N CYS A 400 -4.93 -18.38 -4.47
CA CYS A 400 -5.75 -17.26 -4.03
C CYS A 400 -4.84 -16.07 -3.66
N VAL A 401 -5.12 -14.90 -4.23
CA VAL A 401 -4.40 -13.65 -3.91
C VAL A 401 -5.39 -12.59 -3.47
N VAL A 402 -5.19 -12.03 -2.29
CA VAL A 402 -6.01 -10.94 -1.74
C VAL A 402 -5.25 -9.63 -1.91
N MET A 403 -5.88 -8.63 -2.51
CA MET A 403 -5.22 -7.34 -2.78
C MET A 403 -6.21 -6.18 -2.87
N THR A 404 -5.68 -4.96 -2.80
CA THR A 404 -6.51 -3.79 -3.09
C THR A 404 -6.75 -3.61 -4.59
N LEU A 405 -7.85 -2.93 -4.96
CA LEU A 405 -8.16 -2.57 -6.35
C LEU A 405 -6.99 -1.80 -7.02
N HIS A 406 -6.36 -0.88 -6.27
CA HIS A 406 -5.19 -0.14 -6.78
C HIS A 406 -4.01 -1.06 -7.11
N LYS A 407 -3.79 -2.10 -6.33
CA LYS A 407 -2.69 -3.05 -6.51
C LYS A 407 -2.91 -4.03 -7.67
N SER A 408 -4.17 -4.25 -8.05
CA SER A 408 -4.50 -5.12 -9.19
C SER A 408 -4.25 -4.44 -10.54
N LYS A 409 -4.26 -3.09 -10.59
CA LYS A 409 -3.95 -2.34 -11.81
C LYS A 409 -2.50 -2.60 -12.22
N GLY A 410 -2.28 -2.94 -13.47
CA GLY A 410 -0.95 -3.28 -14.02
C GLY A 410 -0.48 -4.71 -13.77
N LYS A 411 -1.21 -5.53 -12.99
CA LYS A 411 -0.91 -6.97 -12.91
C LYS A 411 -1.65 -7.72 -14.01
N ASN A 412 -0.90 -8.35 -14.90
CA ASN A 412 -1.47 -9.27 -15.89
C ASN A 412 -2.03 -10.51 -15.17
N SER A 413 -3.30 -10.45 -14.76
CA SER A 413 -4.03 -11.66 -14.48
C SER A 413 -4.50 -12.20 -15.81
N THR A 414 -3.96 -13.32 -16.25
CA THR A 414 -4.61 -14.19 -17.21
C THR A 414 -5.85 -14.74 -16.52
N ALA A 415 -6.89 -13.91 -16.36
CA ALA A 415 -8.20 -14.39 -15.99
C ALA A 415 -8.80 -15.01 -17.23
N LEU A 416 -9.04 -16.29 -17.17
CA LEU A 416 -9.93 -17.00 -18.07
C LEU A 416 -11.37 -16.65 -17.73
#